data_97bd4fe8076784df59668b3eb2a89cf7
#
_entry.id   97bd4fe8076784df59668b3eb2a89cf7
#
_cell.length_a   1.000
_cell.length_b   1.000
_cell.length_c   1.000
_cell.angle_alpha   90.00
_cell.angle_beta   90.00
_cell.angle_gamma   90.00
#
_symmetry.space_group_name_H-M   'P 1'
#
loop_
_entity.id
_entity.type
_entity.pdbx_description
1 polymer ?
#
loop_
_entity_poly.entity_id
_entity_poly.type
_entity_poly.pdbx_seq_one_letter_code
_entity_poly.pdbx_strand_id
1 'polypeptide(L)'
;MQEKIKMLEEKINIWNGKNIIILQKGFLESKYEINSLSYKVEYENLEINSQNNKNYIKINLNQIYEIEIKNSEIEIYLDNDIKVNLTLKQ
;
A
#
# COMPACT_ATOMS: atom_id res chain seq x y z
N MET A 1 14.47 4.63 8.19
CA MET A 1 13.22 4.41 7.40
C MET A 1 13.46 3.58 6.12
N GLN A 2 14.65 3.67 5.52
CA GLN A 2 14.91 2.93 4.29
C GLN A 2 14.76 1.42 4.44
N GLU A 3 15.13 0.87 5.59
CA GLU A 3 14.94 -0.56 5.82
C GLU A 3 13.48 -0.96 5.83
N LYS A 4 12.63 -0.12 6.44
CA LYS A 4 11.19 -0.42 6.47
C LYS A 4 10.56 -0.29 5.09
N ILE A 5 11.03 0.66 4.30
CA ILE A 5 10.55 0.80 2.93
C ILE A 5 10.93 -0.42 2.11
N LYS A 6 12.15 -0.93 2.29
CA LYS A 6 12.58 -2.14 1.61
C LYS A 6 11.71 -3.33 2.03
N MET A 7 11.42 -3.46 3.32
CA MET A 7 10.54 -4.52 3.81
C MET A 7 9.14 -4.39 3.23
N LEU A 8 8.65 -3.16 3.11
CA LEU A 8 7.35 -2.89 2.50
C LEU A 8 7.34 -3.39 1.05
N GLU A 9 8.35 -3.05 0.27
CA GLU A 9 8.42 -3.50 -1.12
C GLU A 9 8.50 -5.02 -1.23
N GLU A 10 9.27 -5.66 -0.36
CA GLU A 10 9.37 -7.11 -0.35
C GLU A 10 8.02 -7.76 -0.04
N LYS A 11 7.29 -7.21 0.91
CA LYS A 11 5.99 -7.75 1.29
C LYS A 11 4.99 -7.59 0.16
N ILE A 12 4.98 -6.44 -0.47
CA ILE A 12 4.09 -6.18 -1.61
C ILE A 12 4.43 -7.12 -2.76
N ASN A 13 5.72 -7.38 -2.97
CA ASN A 13 6.14 -8.31 -4.00
C ASN A 13 5.61 -9.73 -3.74
N ILE A 14 5.59 -10.15 -2.47
CA ILE A 14 5.02 -11.44 -2.10
C ILE A 14 3.53 -11.47 -2.42
N TRP A 15 2.84 -10.34 -2.30
CA TRP A 15 1.41 -10.25 -2.57
C TRP A 15 1.08 -10.04 -4.05
N ASN A 16 2.09 -10.01 -4.92
CA ASN A 16 1.87 -9.83 -6.35
C ASN A 16 0.89 -10.87 -6.89
N GLY A 17 -0.11 -10.43 -7.63
CA GLY A 17 -1.14 -11.31 -8.18
C GLY A 17 -2.27 -11.63 -7.22
N LYS A 18 -2.15 -11.27 -5.96
CA LYS A 18 -3.18 -11.54 -4.96
C LYS A 18 -4.15 -10.36 -4.86
N ASN A 19 -5.24 -10.58 -4.14
CA ASN A 19 -6.25 -9.56 -3.93
C ASN A 19 -6.07 -8.93 -2.56
N ILE A 20 -6.14 -7.61 -2.49
CA ILE A 20 -6.03 -6.89 -1.22
C ILE A 20 -7.16 -5.87 -1.11
N ILE A 21 -7.40 -5.45 0.12
CA ILE A 21 -8.35 -4.38 0.42
C ILE A 21 -7.53 -3.20 0.93
N ILE A 22 -7.79 -2.03 0.36
CA ILE A 22 -7.15 -0.79 0.80
C ILE A 22 -8.17 0.02 1.58
N LEU A 23 -7.80 0.44 2.78
CA LEU A 23 -8.57 1.35 3.58
C LEU A 23 -7.71 2.58 3.83
N GLN A 24 -8.15 3.71 3.31
CA GLN A 24 -7.44 4.97 3.46
C GLN A 24 -8.23 5.87 4.41
N LYS A 25 -7.56 6.32 5.46
CA LYS A 25 -8.16 7.21 6.46
C LYS A 25 -7.39 8.51 6.51
N GLY A 26 -8.10 9.60 6.68
CA GLY A 26 -7.53 10.93 6.78
C GLY A 26 -8.67 11.92 6.85
N PHE A 27 -8.61 12.97 6.03
CA PHE A 27 -9.73 13.90 5.93
C PHE A 27 -10.99 13.18 5.45
N LEU A 28 -10.84 12.26 4.49
CA LEU A 28 -11.93 11.41 4.01
C LEU A 28 -11.50 9.96 4.16
N GLU A 29 -12.49 9.08 4.30
CA GLU A 29 -12.24 7.65 4.39
C GLU A 29 -12.66 6.98 3.09
N SER A 30 -11.78 6.15 2.54
CA SER A 30 -12.04 5.41 1.30
C SER A 30 -11.68 3.95 1.49
N LYS A 31 -12.48 3.06 0.92
CA LYS A 31 -12.23 1.63 0.97
C LYS A 31 -12.47 1.06 -0.41
N TYR A 32 -11.49 0.31 -0.92
CA TYR A 32 -11.62 -0.29 -2.26
C TYR A 32 -10.72 -1.52 -2.37
N GLU A 33 -10.94 -2.32 -3.39
CA GLU A 33 -10.19 -3.54 -3.62
C GLU A 33 -9.19 -3.37 -4.76
N ILE A 34 -8.03 -3.99 -4.57
CA ILE A 34 -7.04 -4.20 -5.62
C ILE A 34 -7.10 -5.69 -5.95
N ASN A 35 -7.49 -6.02 -7.16
CA ASN A 35 -7.59 -7.40 -7.61
C ASN A 35 -6.43 -7.72 -8.52
N SER A 36 -5.72 -8.82 -8.21
CA SER A 36 -4.52 -9.20 -8.93
C SER A 36 -3.49 -8.08 -8.86
N LEU A 37 -2.94 -7.90 -7.69
CA LEU A 37 -2.04 -6.79 -7.38
C LEU A 37 -0.81 -6.79 -8.27
N SER A 38 -0.46 -5.64 -8.80
CA SER A 38 0.84 -5.37 -9.37
C SER A 38 1.33 -4.05 -8.79
N TYR A 39 2.63 -3.83 -8.81
CA TYR A 39 3.17 -2.61 -8.27
C TYR A 39 4.39 -2.17 -9.05
N LYS A 40 4.72 -0.91 -8.92
CA LYS A 40 5.99 -0.38 -9.42
C LYS A 40 6.46 0.73 -8.49
N VAL A 41 7.77 0.91 -8.45
CA VAL A 41 8.37 2.05 -7.77
C VAL A 41 9.03 2.88 -8.85
N GLU A 42 8.62 4.13 -8.96
CA GLU A 42 9.14 5.04 -9.97
C GLU A 42 9.38 6.39 -9.32
N TYR A 43 10.64 6.83 -9.37
CA TYR A 43 11.10 8.01 -8.66
C TYR A 43 10.85 7.81 -7.16
N GLU A 44 10.03 8.65 -6.54
CA GLU A 44 9.75 8.60 -5.12
C GLU A 44 8.39 7.99 -4.81
N ASN A 45 7.73 7.40 -5.81
CA ASN A 45 6.37 6.90 -5.66
C ASN A 45 6.30 5.39 -5.74
N LEU A 46 5.55 4.82 -4.81
CA LEU A 46 5.11 3.45 -4.87
C LEU A 46 3.70 3.46 -5.42
N GLU A 47 3.49 2.77 -6.54
CA GLU A 47 2.17 2.68 -7.15
C GLU A 47 1.72 1.23 -7.10
N ILE A 48 0.55 1.01 -6.50
CA ILE A 48 -0.06 -0.31 -6.43
C ILE A 48 -1.29 -0.29 -7.31
N ASN A 49 -1.35 -1.21 -8.26
CA ASN A 49 -2.39 -1.24 -9.28
C ASN A 49 -3.16 -2.55 -9.24
N SER A 50 -4.41 -2.48 -9.66
CA SER A 50 -5.24 -3.64 -9.87
C SER A 50 -5.17 -4.02 -11.35
N GLN A 51 -4.94 -5.30 -11.65
CA GLN A 51 -4.93 -5.75 -13.04
C GLN A 51 -6.33 -6.00 -13.58
N ASN A 52 -7.30 -6.22 -12.68
CA ASN A 52 -8.64 -6.61 -13.06
C ASN A 52 -9.68 -5.50 -12.93
N ASN A 53 -9.27 -4.32 -12.44
CA ASN A 53 -10.15 -3.15 -12.39
C ASN A 53 -9.27 -1.90 -12.48
N LYS A 54 -9.87 -0.73 -12.32
CA LYS A 54 -9.14 0.52 -12.49
C LYS A 54 -8.63 1.13 -11.18
N ASN A 55 -8.76 0.39 -10.09
CA ASN A 55 -8.32 0.91 -8.79
C ASN A 55 -6.80 0.93 -8.68
N TYR A 56 -6.30 1.94 -8.04
CA TYR A 56 -4.88 2.04 -7.76
C TYR A 56 -4.66 2.98 -6.58
N ILE A 57 -3.46 2.92 -6.01
CA ILE A 57 -3.03 3.89 -5.03
C ILE A 57 -1.57 4.27 -5.35
N LYS A 58 -1.26 5.54 -5.19
CA LYS A 58 0.11 6.04 -5.36
C LYS A 58 0.54 6.67 -4.04
N ILE A 59 1.63 6.19 -3.50
CA ILE A 59 2.15 6.66 -2.22
C ILE A 59 3.52 7.28 -2.45
N ASN A 60 3.69 8.52 -2.00
CA ASN A 60 4.99 9.16 -2.04
C ASN A 60 5.80 8.64 -0.85
N LEU A 61 6.89 7.94 -1.16
CA LEU A 61 7.71 7.28 -0.14
C LEU A 61 8.33 8.28 0.84
N ASN A 62 8.54 9.52 0.41
CA ASN A 62 9.11 10.54 1.27
C ASN A 62 8.12 11.08 2.30
N GLN A 63 6.84 10.80 2.13
CA GLN A 63 5.82 11.22 3.08
C GLN A 63 5.55 10.18 4.16
N ILE A 64 6.16 9.02 4.06
CA ILE A 64 5.96 7.95 5.03
C ILE A 64 6.80 8.23 6.26
N TYR A 65 6.17 8.24 7.43
CA TYR A 65 6.92 8.38 8.67
C TYR A 65 6.90 7.11 9.53
N GLU A 66 6.00 6.16 9.26
CA GLU A 66 5.98 4.89 9.98
C GLU A 66 5.29 3.83 9.13
N ILE A 67 5.76 2.59 9.28
CA ILE A 67 5.19 1.42 8.61
C ILE A 67 5.12 0.29 9.61
N GLU A 68 3.98 -0.38 9.71
CA GLU A 68 3.83 -1.59 10.50
C GLU A 68 3.48 -2.72 9.55
N ILE A 69 4.27 -3.78 9.56
CA ILE A 69 4.08 -4.93 8.68
C ILE A 69 3.71 -6.14 9.52
N LYS A 70 2.55 -6.72 9.23
CA LYS A 70 2.03 -7.92 9.88
C LYS A 70 1.87 -9.01 8.83
N ASN A 71 1.44 -10.21 9.25
CA ASN A 71 1.36 -11.33 8.31
C ASN A 71 0.46 -11.07 7.11
N SER A 72 -0.72 -10.51 7.34
CA SER A 72 -1.68 -10.27 6.27
C SER A 72 -2.14 -8.83 6.19
N GLU A 73 -1.38 -7.91 6.80
CA GLU A 73 -1.77 -6.51 6.89
C GLU A 73 -0.55 -5.63 6.92
N ILE A 74 -0.63 -4.50 6.25
CA ILE A 74 0.40 -3.46 6.30
C ILE A 74 -0.29 -2.15 6.62
N GLU A 75 0.25 -1.42 7.60
CA GLU A 75 -0.23 -0.08 7.93
C GLU A 75 0.85 0.92 7.59
N ILE A 76 0.51 1.91 6.78
CA ILE A 76 1.42 2.96 6.35
C ILE A 76 0.91 4.29 6.87
N TYR A 77 1.75 4.99 7.61
CA TYR A 77 1.41 6.28 8.20
C TYR A 77 2.12 7.38 7.42
N LEU A 78 1.35 8.27 6.86
CA LEU A 78 1.84 9.37 6.03
C LEU A 78 1.70 10.70 6.77
N ASP A 79 2.40 11.71 6.26
CA ASP A 79 2.25 13.08 6.73
C ASP A 79 0.77 13.50 6.62
N ASN A 80 0.39 14.52 7.38
CA ASN A 80 -0.97 15.08 7.40
C ASN A 80 -2.01 14.12 7.96
N ASP A 81 -1.58 13.21 8.85
CA ASP A 81 -2.47 12.29 9.56
C ASP A 81 -3.22 11.34 8.62
N ILE A 82 -2.62 11.02 7.50
CA ILE A 82 -3.18 10.05 6.57
C ILE A 82 -2.63 8.66 6.90
N LYS A 83 -3.51 7.69 6.99
CA LYS A 83 -3.15 6.30 7.23
C LYS A 83 -3.68 5.43 6.10
N VAL A 84 -2.83 4.57 5.56
CA VAL A 84 -3.23 3.62 4.52
C VAL A 84 -3.06 2.22 5.09
N ASN A 85 -4.14 1.45 5.07
CA ASN A 85 -4.12 0.07 5.52
C ASN A 85 -4.30 -0.84 4.31
N LEU A 86 -3.39 -1.80 4.16
CA LEU A 86 -3.44 -2.80 3.11
C LEU A 86 -3.68 -4.15 3.77
N THR A 87 -4.77 -4.81 3.44
CA THR A 87 -5.12 -6.11 4.03
C THR A 87 -5.26 -7.16 2.95
N LEU A 88 -4.55 -8.26 3.12
CA LEU A 88 -4.63 -9.38 2.19
C LEU A 88 -6.01 -10.01 2.29
N LYS A 89 -6.70 -10.09 1.16
CA LYS A 89 -8.01 -10.70 1.10
C LYS A 89 -7.85 -12.21 0.96
N GLN A 90 -8.53 -12.92 1.80
CA GLN A 90 -8.45 -14.38 1.81
C GLN A 90 -9.73 -15.05 1.33
#